data_4ca792b61718bc5632abe0aac35782ba
#
_entry.id   4ca792b61718bc5632abe0aac35782ba
#
_cell.length_a   1.000
_cell.length_b   1.000
_cell.length_c   1.000
_cell.angle_alpha   90.00
_cell.angle_beta   90.00
_cell.angle_gamma   90.00
#
_symmetry.space_group_name_H-M   'P 1'
#
loop_
_entity.id
_entity.type
_entity.pdbx_description
1 polymer ?
#
loop_
_entity_poly.entity_id
_entity_poly.type
_entity_poly.pdbx_seq_one_letter_code
_entity_poly.pdbx_strand_id
1 'polypeptide(L)'
;MGRTVPTFTMVLQQEIESWGKFRRGLRKEDQEALDDLFRAARLQLASAAYAARPIPFESVIMSMVLMQHRAILQLQQTVASHAGQGCGQHTVPLLSQIPPIQADEGGDGSANDHRMAV
;
A
#
# COMPACT_ATOMS: atom_id res chain seq x y z
N MET A 1 -18.54 26.86 -21.73
CA MET A 1 -18.75 26.29 -20.92
C MET A 1 -17.91 25.28 -20.55
N GLY A 2 -17.49 25.12 -19.70
CA GLY A 2 -16.57 24.34 -19.32
C GLY A 2 -16.87 22.97 -19.14
N ARG A 3 -15.95 22.08 -19.27
CA ARG A 3 -16.19 20.85 -19.09
C ARG A 3 -16.01 20.54 -17.70
N THR A 4 -16.77 19.77 -17.06
CA THR A 4 -16.68 19.42 -15.70
C THR A 4 -15.72 18.29 -15.57
N VAL A 5 -14.65 18.50 -14.91
CA VAL A 5 -13.69 17.45 -14.67
C VAL A 5 -14.09 16.72 -13.41
N PRO A 6 -14.21 15.39 -13.44
CA PRO A 6 -14.62 14.68 -12.23
C PRO A 6 -13.59 14.81 -11.14
N THR A 7 -14.04 14.96 -9.93
CA THR A 7 -13.13 15.00 -8.80
C THR A 7 -12.62 13.61 -8.52
N PHE A 8 -11.51 13.50 -7.81
CA PHE A 8 -10.98 12.18 -7.49
C PHE A 8 -11.95 11.41 -6.61
N THR A 9 -12.77 12.09 -5.85
CA THR A 9 -13.80 11.43 -5.06
C THR A 9 -14.77 10.67 -5.98
N MET A 10 -15.16 11.30 -7.07
CA MET A 10 -16.06 10.65 -8.02
C MET A 10 -15.35 9.49 -8.71
N VAL A 11 -14.09 9.67 -9.02
CA VAL A 11 -13.30 8.62 -9.65
C VAL A 11 -13.20 7.42 -8.72
N LEU A 12 -12.92 7.65 -7.45
CA LEU A 12 -12.85 6.57 -6.48
C LEU A 12 -14.20 5.87 -6.35
N GLN A 13 -15.27 6.63 -6.34
CA GLN A 13 -16.60 6.03 -6.23
C GLN A 13 -16.91 5.14 -7.45
N GLN A 14 -16.51 5.56 -8.61
CA GLN A 14 -16.69 4.74 -9.80
C GLN A 14 -15.86 3.47 -9.72
N GLU A 15 -14.65 3.56 -9.18
CA GLU A 15 -13.84 2.38 -9.00
C GLU A 15 -14.52 1.40 -8.05
N ILE A 16 -15.02 1.89 -6.94
CA ILE A 16 -15.68 1.05 -5.96
C ILE A 16 -16.85 0.33 -6.62
N GLU A 17 -17.63 1.05 -7.41
CA GLU A 17 -18.78 0.46 -8.06
C GLU A 17 -18.37 -0.58 -9.09
N SER A 18 -17.27 -0.36 -9.77
CA SER A 18 -16.82 -1.29 -10.78
C SER A 18 -16.41 -2.63 -10.18
N TRP A 19 -16.08 -2.65 -8.90
CA TRP A 19 -15.69 -3.89 -8.23
C TRP A 19 -16.87 -4.60 -7.57
N GLY A 20 -18.09 -4.15 -7.88
CA GLY A 20 -19.28 -4.73 -7.27
C GLY A 20 -19.45 -6.21 -7.52
N LYS A 21 -19.10 -6.70 -8.72
CA LYS A 21 -19.23 -8.11 -9.01
C LYS A 21 -18.24 -8.93 -8.20
N PHE A 22 -17.01 -8.44 -8.12
CA PHE A 22 -15.99 -9.11 -7.32
C PHE A 22 -16.45 -9.20 -5.87
N ARG A 23 -16.96 -8.10 -5.35
CA ARG A 23 -17.43 -8.04 -3.97
C ARG A 23 -18.53 -9.08 -3.73
N ARG A 24 -19.45 -9.21 -4.67
CA ARG A 24 -20.55 -10.15 -4.49
C ARG A 24 -20.08 -11.60 -4.49
N GLY A 25 -18.93 -11.88 -5.08
CA GLY A 25 -18.39 -13.23 -5.05
C GLY A 25 -17.64 -13.56 -3.78
N LEU A 26 -17.45 -12.59 -2.90
CA LEU A 26 -16.68 -12.83 -1.68
C LEU A 26 -17.57 -13.29 -0.55
N ARG A 27 -16.94 -13.90 0.45
CA ARG A 27 -17.65 -14.25 1.67
C ARG A 27 -17.93 -12.97 2.42
N LYS A 28 -18.88 -13.02 3.34
CA LYS A 28 -19.28 -11.82 4.04
C LYS A 28 -18.13 -11.12 4.75
N GLU A 29 -17.28 -11.90 5.40
CA GLU A 29 -16.15 -11.34 6.11
C GLU A 29 -15.21 -10.62 5.16
N ASP A 30 -15.02 -11.20 3.99
CA ASP A 30 -14.13 -10.62 3.00
C ASP A 30 -14.76 -9.37 2.38
N GLN A 31 -16.09 -9.34 2.28
CA GLN A 31 -16.76 -8.14 1.79
C GLN A 31 -16.54 -6.97 2.73
N GLU A 32 -16.61 -7.24 4.03
CA GLU A 32 -16.38 -6.21 5.01
C GLU A 32 -14.93 -5.71 4.96
N ALA A 33 -14.00 -6.65 4.77
CA ALA A 33 -12.60 -6.30 4.65
C ALA A 33 -12.35 -5.43 3.40
N LEU A 34 -13.02 -5.78 2.30
CA LEU A 34 -12.88 -5.01 1.08
C LEU A 34 -13.45 -3.60 1.27
N ASP A 35 -14.59 -3.51 1.94
CA ASP A 35 -15.19 -2.20 2.21
C ASP A 35 -14.26 -1.34 3.07
N ASP A 36 -13.56 -1.96 4.00
CA ASP A 36 -12.59 -1.25 4.81
C ASP A 36 -11.41 -0.76 3.98
N LEU A 37 -10.97 -1.54 3.01
CA LEU A 37 -9.88 -1.10 2.15
C LEU A 37 -10.28 0.14 1.36
N PHE A 38 -11.49 0.15 0.83
CA PHE A 38 -11.94 1.32 0.09
C PHE A 38 -12.13 2.52 1.02
N ARG A 39 -12.59 2.25 2.25
CA ARG A 39 -12.71 3.33 3.22
C ARG A 39 -11.34 3.92 3.54
N ALA A 40 -10.34 3.06 3.69
CA ALA A 40 -8.98 3.53 3.95
C ALA A 40 -8.45 4.36 2.77
N ALA A 41 -8.77 3.95 1.55
CA ALA A 41 -8.32 4.70 0.39
C ALA A 41 -8.90 6.12 0.38
N ARG A 42 -10.12 6.30 0.91
CA ARG A 42 -10.71 7.62 0.96
C ARG A 42 -9.92 8.60 1.82
N LEU A 43 -9.18 8.07 2.79
CA LEU A 43 -8.40 8.94 3.66
C LEU A 43 -7.19 9.54 2.95
N GLN A 44 -6.84 9.01 1.78
CA GLN A 44 -5.69 9.50 1.05
C GLN A 44 -6.09 10.18 -0.26
N LEU A 45 -7.31 10.68 -0.32
CA LEU A 45 -7.80 11.29 -1.55
C LEU A 45 -6.94 12.45 -2.03
N ALA A 46 -6.48 13.27 -1.11
CA ALA A 46 -5.70 14.43 -1.49
C ALA A 46 -4.38 14.03 -2.13
N SER A 47 -3.72 13.05 -1.55
CA SER A 47 -2.44 12.58 -2.10
C SER A 47 -2.65 11.90 -3.43
N ALA A 48 -3.73 11.14 -3.56
CA ALA A 48 -4.01 10.46 -4.80
C ALA A 48 -4.32 11.46 -5.92
N ALA A 49 -5.07 12.48 -5.59
CA ALA A 49 -5.39 13.51 -6.56
C ALA A 49 -4.14 14.29 -6.96
N TYR A 50 -3.27 14.54 -5.99
CA TYR A 50 -2.05 15.26 -6.27
C TYR A 50 -1.14 14.47 -7.20
N ALA A 51 -1.11 13.16 -7.05
CA ALA A 51 -0.25 12.32 -7.87
C ALA A 51 -0.69 12.32 -9.33
N ALA A 52 -1.95 12.58 -9.58
CA ALA A 52 -2.49 12.73 -10.93
C ALA A 52 -2.07 11.60 -11.88
N ARG A 53 -2.16 10.38 -11.39
CA ARG A 53 -1.74 9.25 -12.22
C ARG A 53 -2.75 9.01 -13.34
N PRO A 54 -2.30 8.59 -14.51
CA PRO A 54 -3.21 8.36 -15.62
C PRO A 54 -4.23 7.27 -15.34
N ILE A 55 -3.84 6.28 -14.55
CA ILE A 55 -4.75 5.22 -14.19
C ILE A 55 -5.11 5.41 -12.73
N PRO A 56 -6.30 5.89 -12.42
CA PRO A 56 -6.66 6.22 -11.05
C PRO A 56 -6.57 5.04 -10.10
N PHE A 57 -6.82 3.85 -10.59
CA PHE A 57 -6.79 2.68 -9.73
C PHE A 57 -5.41 2.45 -9.11
N GLU A 58 -4.36 2.88 -9.77
CA GLU A 58 -3.02 2.77 -9.21
C GLU A 58 -2.94 3.56 -7.90
N SER A 59 -3.48 4.77 -7.90
CA SER A 59 -3.46 5.59 -6.69
C SER A 59 -4.36 5.00 -5.61
N VAL A 60 -5.46 4.41 -6.00
CA VAL A 60 -6.36 3.77 -5.05
C VAL A 60 -5.65 2.60 -4.37
N ILE A 61 -5.02 1.75 -5.14
CA ILE A 61 -4.31 0.60 -4.58
C ILE A 61 -3.15 1.06 -3.70
N MET A 62 -2.40 2.04 -4.14
CA MET A 62 -1.27 2.53 -3.36
C MET A 62 -1.77 3.09 -2.02
N SER A 63 -2.91 3.77 -2.02
CA SER A 63 -3.49 4.29 -0.79
C SER A 63 -3.89 3.17 0.15
N MET A 64 -4.48 2.12 -0.39
CA MET A 64 -4.85 0.97 0.41
C MET A 64 -3.63 0.31 1.04
N VAL A 65 -2.59 0.09 0.26
CA VAL A 65 -1.38 -0.54 0.75
C VAL A 65 -0.71 0.34 1.81
N LEU A 66 -0.69 1.64 1.58
CA LEU A 66 -0.11 2.56 2.54
C LEU A 66 -0.85 2.50 3.88
N MET A 67 -2.16 2.52 3.84
CA MET A 67 -2.95 2.50 5.08
C MET A 67 -2.81 1.16 5.79
N GLN A 68 -2.72 0.06 5.03
CA GLN A 68 -2.50 -1.23 5.63
C GLN A 68 -1.13 -1.29 6.29
N HIS A 69 -0.13 -0.74 5.63
CA HIS A 69 1.22 -0.77 6.19
C HIS A 69 1.28 0.06 7.47
N ARG A 70 0.59 1.20 7.48
CA ARG A 70 0.53 2.00 8.72
C ARG A 70 -0.12 1.22 9.85
N ALA A 71 -1.20 0.51 9.54
CA ALA A 71 -1.88 -0.29 10.55
C ALA A 71 -0.97 -1.39 11.09
N ILE A 72 -0.20 -2.02 10.19
CA ILE A 72 0.73 -3.06 10.59
C ILE A 72 1.81 -2.47 11.50
N LEU A 73 2.35 -1.32 11.15
CA LEU A 73 3.36 -0.69 11.99
C LEU A 73 2.82 -0.36 13.37
N GLN A 74 1.59 0.12 13.43
CA GLN A 74 0.99 0.42 14.73
C GLN A 74 0.78 -0.84 15.55
N LEU A 75 0.34 -1.92 14.90
CA LEU A 75 0.16 -3.17 15.59
C LEU A 75 1.48 -3.72 16.08
N GLN A 76 2.52 -3.59 15.30
CA GLN A 76 3.84 -4.06 15.72
C GLN A 76 4.33 -3.29 16.93
N GLN A 77 4.08 -2.00 16.95
CA GLN A 77 4.47 -1.19 18.11
C GLN A 77 3.69 -1.60 19.34
N THR A 78 2.40 -1.87 19.20
CA THR A 78 1.58 -2.29 20.30
C THR A 78 2.04 -3.64 20.84
N VAL A 79 2.33 -4.57 19.95
CA VAL A 79 2.77 -5.89 20.35
C VAL A 79 4.12 -5.80 21.03
N ALA A 80 5.03 -4.99 20.52
CA ALA A 80 6.33 -4.83 21.12
C ALA A 80 6.22 -4.24 22.52
N SER A 81 5.30 -3.30 22.66
CA SER A 81 5.09 -2.68 23.95
C SER A 81 4.56 -3.70 24.95
N HIS A 82 3.62 -4.53 24.56
CA HIS A 82 3.11 -5.54 25.45
C HIS A 82 4.12 -6.65 25.69
N ALA A 83 4.88 -7.00 24.70
CA ALA A 83 5.87 -8.02 24.86
C ALA A 83 6.97 -7.57 25.80
N GLY A 84 7.25 -6.29 25.78
CA GLY A 84 8.25 -5.78 26.67
C GLY A 84 7.86 -5.91 28.10
N GLN A 85 6.58 -5.93 28.39
CA GLN A 85 6.19 -6.08 29.73
C GLN A 85 6.00 -7.52 30.03
N GLY A 86 5.89 -8.36 29.08
CA GLY A 86 5.57 -9.72 29.33
C GLY A 86 6.78 -10.51 29.41
N CYS A 87 6.89 -11.66 28.94
CA CYS A 87 7.91 -12.43 29.10
C CYS A 87 8.79 -12.48 28.05
N GLY A 88 9.21 -11.77 27.55
CA GLY A 88 10.21 -11.82 26.68
C GLY A 88 10.15 -12.66 25.51
N GLN A 89 9.17 -12.98 25.07
CA GLN A 89 9.07 -13.71 24.03
C GLN A 89 9.36 -13.00 22.87
N HIS A 90 10.23 -13.27 22.04
CA HIS A 90 10.51 -12.57 21.00
C HIS A 90 9.88 -12.91 19.83
N THR A 91 8.94 -12.36 19.29
CA THR A 91 8.44 -12.59 18.03
C THR A 91 8.93 -11.49 17.20
N VAL A 92 9.78 -11.71 16.36
CA VAL A 92 10.30 -10.71 15.47
C VAL A 92 9.26 -10.42 14.42
N PRO A 93 8.89 -9.17 14.23
CA PRO A 93 7.90 -8.84 13.21
C PRO A 93 8.35 -9.28 11.84
N LEU A 94 7.42 -9.74 11.07
CA LEU A 94 7.72 -10.22 9.76
C LEU A 94 8.47 -9.20 8.94
N LEU A 95 8.08 -7.97 9.00
CA LEU A 95 8.73 -6.95 8.22
C LEU A 95 10.16 -6.69 8.62
N SER A 96 10.50 -7.00 9.83
CA SER A 96 11.86 -6.81 10.25
C SER A 96 12.75 -7.89 9.70
N GLN A 97 12.19 -8.95 9.24
CA GLN A 97 13.00 -10.01 8.69
C GLN A 97 13.29 -9.77 7.24
N ILE A 98 12.66 -8.80 6.63
CA ILE A 98 12.91 -8.50 5.24
C ILE A 98 13.97 -7.42 5.18
N PRO A 99 15.06 -7.66 4.50
CA PRO A 99 16.10 -6.65 4.44
C PRO A 99 15.60 -5.42 3.69
N PRO A 100 16.11 -4.27 4.02
CA PRO A 100 15.68 -3.07 3.34
C PRO A 100 16.08 -3.13 1.89
N ILE A 101 15.29 -2.53 1.08
CA ILE A 101 15.59 -2.47 -0.31
C ILE A 101 16.69 -1.49 -0.47
N GLN A 102 17.86 -1.98 -0.88
CA GLN A 102 18.91 -1.08 -1.05
C GLN A 102 18.83 -0.54 -2.38
N ALA A 103 18.95 0.69 -2.48
CA ALA A 103 18.88 1.33 -3.73
C ALA A 103 20.01 0.80 -4.43
N ASP A 104 19.88 0.14 -5.43
CA ASP A 104 20.87 -0.42 -6.06
C ASP A 104 21.68 0.57 -6.64
N GLU A 105 22.67 0.91 -6.09
CA GLU A 105 23.45 1.84 -6.59
C GLU A 105 24.05 1.30 -7.66
N GLY A 106 23.60 0.52 -8.26
CA GLY A 106 23.94 -0.05 -9.34
C GLY A 106 25.08 0.19 -9.97
N GLY A 107 25.57 0.90 -9.76
CA GLY A 107 26.56 1.29 -10.41
C GLY A 107 27.54 0.37 -10.76
N ASP A 108 27.56 -0.62 -10.47
CA ASP A 108 28.48 -1.39 -10.67
C ASP A 108 28.72 -1.94 -11.85
N GLY A 109 28.12 -1.60 -12.72
CA GLY A 109 28.43 -2.04 -13.95
C GLY A 109 29.83 -1.89 -14.31
N SER A 110 30.40 -1.00 -13.75
CA SER A 110 31.70 -0.75 -14.22
C SER A 110 32.62 -1.86 -13.89
N ALA A 111 32.29 -2.53 -12.95
CA ALA A 111 33.17 -3.54 -12.55
C ALA A 111 33.31 -4.56 -13.59
N ASN A 112 32.35 -4.73 -14.36
CA ASN A 112 32.42 -5.71 -15.26
C ASN A 112 33.25 -5.40 -16.36
N ASP A 113 33.40 -4.22 -16.68
CA ASP A 113 34.17 -3.91 -17.76
C ASP A 113 35.51 -4.39 -17.62
N HIS A 114 36.04 -4.38 -16.52
CA HIS A 114 37.33 -4.80 -16.40
C HIS A 114 37.51 -6.16 -16.81
N ARG A 115 36.70 -7.01 -16.59
CA ARG A 115 36.91 -8.25 -16.93
C ARG A 115 36.88 -8.45 -18.32
N MET A 116 36.12 -7.75 -18.97
CA MET A 116 36.03 -7.93 -20.34
C MET A 116 37.25 -7.48 -20.99
N ALA A 117 37.91 -6.63 -20.45
CA ALA A 117 39.06 -6.12 -21.07
C ALA A 117 40.14 -7.12 -21.20
N VAL A 118 40.08 -8.12 -20.48
CA VAL A 118 41.11 -9.07 -20.63
C VAL A 118 40.93 -9.95 -21.80
#